data_1a57472269f7c388d0c42d22b3b08e99
#
_entry.id   1a57472269f7c388d0c42d22b3b08e99
#
_cell.length_a   1.000
_cell.length_b   1.000
_cell.length_c   1.000
_cell.angle_alpha   90.00
_cell.angle_beta   90.00
_cell.angle_gamma   90.00
#
_symmetry.space_group_name_H-M   'P 1'
#
loop_
_entity.id
_entity.type
_entity.pdbx_description
1 polymer ?
#
loop_
_entity_poly.entity_id
_entity_poly.type
_entity_poly.pdbx_seq_one_letter_code
_entity_poly.pdbx_strand_id
1 'polypeptide(L)'
;MPDEKAPKPERSLGRRILRTSLLAAIAALLVFAGILTLFNRSFSDNPEALRASRLTTSNQLFPVQVAVFPERIARYKPRFFGHTEDSSSTDQIASVKIQAGVVFADVVIDTTGGSPPIVIHGLWKKDAERLRHLIGVAQESRQKRAP
;
A
#
# COMPACT_ATOMS: atom_id res chain seq x y z
N MET A 1 49.76 49.73 -29.03
CA MET A 1 49.62 48.35 -28.48
C MET A 1 48.25 48.28 -27.85
N PRO A 2 47.30 47.56 -28.40
CA PRO A 2 45.97 47.37 -27.79
C PRO A 2 46.04 46.22 -26.77
N ASP A 3 45.54 46.51 -25.61
CA ASP A 3 45.46 45.64 -24.46
C ASP A 3 44.47 44.51 -24.72
N GLU A 4 44.97 43.32 -24.93
CA GLU A 4 44.15 42.10 -25.17
C GLU A 4 43.58 41.61 -23.85
N LYS A 5 42.34 41.98 -23.59
CA LYS A 5 41.58 41.60 -22.40
C LYS A 5 41.22 40.11 -22.49
N ALA A 6 41.96 39.28 -21.81
CA ALA A 6 41.69 37.82 -21.73
C ALA A 6 40.24 37.50 -21.34
N PRO A 7 39.58 36.54 -21.99
CA PRO A 7 38.20 36.17 -21.70
C PRO A 7 38.08 35.59 -20.28
N LYS A 8 37.16 36.16 -19.48
CA LYS A 8 36.86 35.68 -18.14
C LYS A 8 36.28 34.24 -18.22
N PRO A 9 36.74 33.34 -17.34
CA PRO A 9 36.38 31.93 -17.45
C PRO A 9 34.88 31.71 -17.21
N GLU A 10 34.26 30.88 -18.08
CA GLU A 10 32.86 30.46 -18.09
C GLU A 10 32.41 29.65 -16.85
N ARG A 11 33.16 29.70 -15.77
CA ARG A 11 32.87 28.95 -14.50
C ARG A 11 31.55 29.37 -13.83
N SER A 12 31.00 30.53 -14.16
CA SER A 12 29.74 30.99 -13.55
C SER A 12 28.48 30.37 -14.18
N LEU A 13 28.54 30.07 -15.50
CA LEU A 13 27.42 29.49 -16.23
C LEU A 13 27.18 28.04 -15.82
N GLY A 14 28.22 27.22 -15.72
CA GLY A 14 28.14 25.83 -15.29
C GLY A 14 27.58 25.66 -13.88
N ARG A 15 27.95 26.54 -12.94
CA ARG A 15 27.40 26.51 -11.57
C ARG A 15 25.92 26.92 -11.52
N ARG A 16 25.46 27.81 -12.37
CA ARG A 16 24.04 28.19 -12.46
C ARG A 16 23.21 27.05 -13.02
N ILE A 17 23.67 26.42 -14.11
CA ILE A 17 23.01 25.26 -14.72
C ILE A 17 22.94 24.09 -13.71
N LEU A 18 24.03 23.82 -13.01
CA LEU A 18 24.06 22.73 -12.01
C LEU A 18 23.09 23.00 -10.84
N ARG A 19 22.97 24.27 -10.38
CA ARG A 19 22.03 24.64 -9.32
C ARG A 19 20.58 24.55 -9.77
N THR A 20 20.27 25.01 -11.00
CA THR A 20 18.90 24.93 -11.51
C THR A 20 18.47 23.48 -11.79
N SER A 21 19.35 22.62 -12.30
CA SER A 21 19.05 21.21 -12.50
C SER A 21 18.88 20.46 -11.17
N LEU A 22 19.68 20.80 -10.15
CA LEU A 22 19.52 20.22 -8.80
C LEU A 22 18.19 20.65 -8.17
N LEU A 23 17.81 21.93 -8.26
CA LEU A 23 16.54 22.41 -7.74
C LEU A 23 15.35 21.78 -8.47
N ALA A 24 15.43 21.63 -9.79
CA ALA A 24 14.40 20.94 -10.57
C ALA A 24 14.27 19.46 -10.18
N ALA A 25 15.38 18.76 -9.94
CA ALA A 25 15.37 17.38 -9.47
C ALA A 25 14.75 17.24 -8.08
N ILE A 26 15.08 18.15 -7.15
CA ILE A 26 14.48 18.18 -5.81
C ILE A 26 12.98 18.47 -5.89
N ALA A 27 12.56 19.43 -6.70
CA ALA A 27 11.15 19.74 -6.90
C ALA A 27 10.38 18.54 -7.48
N ALA A 28 10.94 17.86 -8.48
CA ALA A 28 10.36 16.63 -9.04
C ALA A 28 10.24 15.51 -8.00
N LEU A 29 11.27 15.35 -7.16
CA LEU A 29 11.25 14.36 -6.07
C LEU A 29 10.18 14.68 -5.02
N LEU A 30 10.02 15.95 -4.66
CA LEU A 30 8.99 16.39 -3.71
C LEU A 30 7.57 16.21 -4.28
N VAL A 31 7.37 16.53 -5.56
CA VAL A 31 6.10 16.29 -6.25
C VAL A 31 5.80 14.79 -6.29
N PHE A 32 6.78 13.96 -6.63
CA PHE A 32 6.63 12.51 -6.64
C PHE A 32 6.32 11.94 -5.25
N ALA A 33 7.01 12.42 -4.20
CA ALA A 33 6.72 12.05 -2.82
C ALA A 33 5.32 12.50 -2.39
N GLY A 34 4.90 13.70 -2.79
CA GLY A 34 3.54 14.21 -2.56
C GLY A 34 2.47 13.33 -3.22
N ILE A 35 2.69 12.95 -4.49
CA ILE A 35 1.81 12.02 -5.20
C ILE A 35 1.74 10.67 -4.46
N LEU A 36 2.88 10.10 -4.06
CA LEU A 36 2.92 8.85 -3.31
C LEU A 36 2.17 8.94 -1.98
N THR A 37 2.21 10.07 -1.28
CA THR A 37 1.47 10.26 -0.03
C THR A 37 -0.04 10.37 -0.26
N LEU A 38 -0.47 11.04 -1.32
CA LEU A 38 -1.89 11.10 -1.71
C LEU A 38 -2.45 9.71 -2.05
N PHE A 39 -1.68 8.90 -2.79
CA PHE A 39 -2.05 7.50 -3.09
C PHE A 39 -1.94 6.56 -1.89
N ASN A 40 -1.30 7.01 -0.81
CA ASN A 40 -1.15 6.22 0.42
C ASN A 40 -2.26 6.49 1.45
N ARG A 41 -3.32 7.20 1.09
CA ARG A 41 -4.45 7.42 1.99
C ARG A 41 -5.05 6.09 2.44
N SER A 42 -5.37 6.01 3.72
CA SER A 42 -6.07 4.86 4.27
C SER A 42 -7.40 4.66 3.58
N PHE A 43 -7.70 3.43 3.25
CA PHE A 43 -8.96 2.99 2.66
C PHE A 43 -10.17 3.33 3.53
N SER A 44 -10.03 3.26 4.84
CA SER A 44 -11.09 3.57 5.78
C SER A 44 -10.52 4.31 6.98
N ASP A 45 -11.34 5.10 7.62
CA ASP A 45 -11.05 5.68 8.94
C ASP A 45 -10.97 4.61 10.05
N ASN A 46 -11.03 3.32 9.67
CA ASN A 46 -10.90 2.21 10.59
C ASN A 46 -9.43 2.06 11.01
N PRO A 47 -9.09 2.27 12.30
CA PRO A 47 -7.73 2.15 12.81
C PRO A 47 -7.16 0.73 12.71
N GLU A 48 -7.98 -0.28 12.45
CA GLU A 48 -7.57 -1.68 12.32
C GLU A 48 -7.30 -2.13 10.89
N ALA A 49 -7.30 -1.21 9.92
CA ALA A 49 -6.93 -1.54 8.55
C ALA A 49 -5.46 -1.98 8.47
N LEU A 50 -5.24 -3.21 8.01
CA LEU A 50 -3.91 -3.78 7.82
C LEU A 50 -3.41 -3.50 6.41
N ARG A 51 -2.12 -3.26 6.28
CA ARG A 51 -1.50 -2.83 5.03
C ARG A 51 -0.41 -3.80 4.58
N ALA A 52 -0.46 -4.24 3.33
CA ALA A 52 0.62 -5.03 2.74
C ALA A 52 1.93 -4.23 2.64
N SER A 53 3.06 -4.92 2.75
CA SER A 53 4.37 -4.29 2.65
C SER A 53 4.68 -3.86 1.22
N ARG A 54 5.26 -2.66 1.05
CA ARG A 54 5.77 -2.17 -0.23
C ARG A 54 7.03 -2.89 -0.72
N LEU A 55 7.66 -3.67 0.14
CA LEU A 55 8.87 -4.44 -0.20
C LEU A 55 8.56 -5.67 -1.05
N THR A 56 7.29 -6.05 -1.18
CA THR A 56 6.87 -7.15 -2.04
C THR A 56 6.55 -6.65 -3.45
N THR A 57 6.93 -7.42 -4.47
CA THR A 57 6.85 -7.06 -5.89
C THR A 57 5.43 -6.63 -6.30
N SER A 58 4.40 -7.25 -5.74
CA SER A 58 2.99 -6.93 -6.04
C SER A 58 2.49 -5.61 -5.46
N ASN A 59 3.19 -5.03 -4.46
CA ASN A 59 2.69 -3.92 -3.64
C ASN A 59 3.59 -2.68 -3.66
N GLN A 60 4.58 -2.60 -4.54
CA GLN A 60 5.59 -1.53 -4.55
C GLN A 60 4.98 -0.14 -4.67
N LEU A 61 4.10 0.06 -5.66
CA LEU A 61 3.46 1.35 -5.89
C LEU A 61 2.15 1.49 -5.12
N PHE A 62 1.33 0.43 -5.12
CA PHE A 62 -0.03 0.43 -4.60
C PHE A 62 -0.23 -0.71 -3.60
N PRO A 63 0.18 -0.53 -2.33
CA PRO A 63 0.03 -1.57 -1.32
C PRO A 63 -1.45 -1.89 -1.08
N VAL A 64 -1.76 -3.17 -1.11
CA VAL A 64 -3.09 -3.67 -0.77
C VAL A 64 -3.38 -3.39 0.69
N GLN A 65 -4.61 -3.00 0.99
CA GLN A 65 -5.11 -2.76 2.34
C GLN A 65 -6.27 -3.70 2.62
N VAL A 66 -6.38 -4.14 3.85
CA VAL A 66 -7.48 -5.01 4.30
C VAL A 66 -8.06 -4.45 5.57
N ALA A 67 -9.37 -4.30 5.60
CA ALA A 67 -10.11 -3.92 6.77
C ALA A 67 -11.07 -5.03 7.16
N VAL A 68 -11.11 -5.34 8.46
CA VAL A 68 -12.06 -6.31 9.02
C VAL A 68 -13.14 -5.53 9.75
N PHE A 69 -14.36 -5.70 9.30
CA PHE A 69 -15.56 -5.17 9.96
C PHE A 69 -16.32 -6.34 10.61
N PRO A 70 -17.18 -6.09 11.58
CA PRO A 70 -17.98 -7.14 12.21
C PRO A 70 -18.81 -7.96 11.23
N GLU A 71 -19.24 -7.36 10.13
CA GLU A 71 -20.13 -7.97 9.14
C GLU A 71 -19.47 -8.36 7.84
N ARG A 72 -18.33 -7.76 7.51
CA ARG A 72 -17.63 -7.99 6.24
C ARG A 72 -16.13 -7.82 6.37
N ILE A 73 -15.39 -8.46 5.46
CA ILE A 73 -13.99 -8.16 5.19
C ILE A 73 -13.92 -7.43 3.86
N ALA A 74 -13.16 -6.36 3.82
CA ALA A 74 -12.94 -5.58 2.60
C ALA A 74 -11.46 -5.54 2.26
N ARG A 75 -11.09 -5.93 1.05
CA ARG A 75 -9.77 -5.79 0.45
C ARG A 75 -9.78 -4.61 -0.52
N TYR A 76 -8.91 -3.67 -0.29
CA TYR A 76 -8.76 -2.47 -1.10
C TYR A 76 -7.42 -2.50 -1.85
N LYS A 77 -7.48 -2.43 -3.16
CA LYS A 77 -6.31 -2.36 -4.04
C LYS A 77 -6.32 -1.04 -4.82
N PRO A 78 -5.50 -0.05 -4.42
CA PRO A 78 -5.39 1.19 -5.16
C PRO A 78 -4.83 0.96 -6.56
N ARG A 79 -5.20 1.82 -7.52
CA ARG A 79 -4.66 1.88 -8.88
C ARG A 79 -4.37 3.33 -9.23
N PHE A 80 -3.69 3.60 -10.34
CA PHE A 80 -3.43 4.97 -10.81
C PHE A 80 -4.72 5.79 -10.99
N PHE A 81 -5.74 5.17 -11.54
CA PHE A 81 -7.05 5.80 -11.71
C PHE A 81 -8.09 4.94 -11.01
N GLY A 82 -8.38 5.29 -9.74
CA GLY A 82 -9.37 4.61 -8.93
C GLY A 82 -8.82 3.49 -8.04
N HIS A 83 -9.67 2.54 -7.72
CA HIS A 83 -9.36 1.41 -6.87
C HIS A 83 -10.24 0.22 -7.21
N THR A 84 -9.84 -0.96 -6.75
CA THR A 84 -10.69 -2.15 -6.72
C THR A 84 -10.95 -2.48 -5.27
N GLU A 85 -12.22 -2.66 -4.91
CA GLU A 85 -12.66 -3.15 -3.60
C GLU A 85 -13.30 -4.52 -3.79
N ASP A 86 -12.76 -5.52 -3.10
CA ASP A 86 -13.36 -6.83 -2.99
C ASP A 86 -13.83 -7.00 -1.54
N SER A 87 -15.09 -7.30 -1.35
CA SER A 87 -15.65 -7.52 -0.02
C SER A 87 -16.40 -8.84 0.04
N SER A 88 -16.27 -9.51 1.18
CA SER A 88 -17.04 -10.73 1.50
C SER A 88 -17.65 -10.61 2.88
N SER A 89 -18.84 -11.14 3.04
CA SER A 89 -19.50 -11.22 4.33
C SER A 89 -18.72 -12.17 5.26
N THR A 90 -18.66 -11.85 6.53
CA THR A 90 -17.91 -12.65 7.54
C THR A 90 -18.47 -14.07 7.69
N ASP A 91 -19.75 -14.25 7.46
CA ASP A 91 -20.44 -15.57 7.49
C ASP A 91 -20.08 -16.45 6.27
N GLN A 92 -19.65 -15.83 5.17
CA GLN A 92 -19.24 -16.56 3.96
C GLN A 92 -17.77 -17.00 3.99
N ILE A 93 -17.04 -16.71 5.05
CA ILE A 93 -15.65 -17.14 5.17
C ILE A 93 -15.61 -18.59 5.59
N ALA A 94 -15.10 -19.44 4.71
CA ALA A 94 -14.94 -20.86 4.93
C ALA A 94 -13.61 -21.18 5.65
N SER A 95 -12.52 -20.55 5.20
CA SER A 95 -11.20 -20.78 5.79
C SER A 95 -10.26 -19.59 5.60
N VAL A 96 -9.28 -19.45 6.50
CA VAL A 96 -8.19 -18.48 6.40
C VAL A 96 -6.89 -19.24 6.41
N LYS A 97 -6.17 -19.23 5.29
CA LYS A 97 -4.86 -19.88 5.13
C LYS A 97 -3.77 -18.84 5.15
N ILE A 98 -2.72 -19.03 5.96
CA ILE A 98 -1.55 -18.18 6.01
C ILE A 98 -0.37 -18.96 5.43
N GLN A 99 0.21 -18.46 4.37
CA GLN A 99 1.43 -18.98 3.78
C GLN A 99 2.60 -18.10 4.22
N ALA A 100 3.28 -18.50 5.28
CA ALA A 100 4.36 -17.71 5.87
C ALA A 100 5.69 -17.96 5.13
N GLY A 101 6.26 -16.90 4.56
CA GLY A 101 7.64 -16.85 4.09
C GLY A 101 8.62 -16.51 5.22
N VAL A 102 9.82 -16.00 4.89
CA VAL A 102 10.83 -15.64 5.90
C VAL A 102 10.41 -14.41 6.70
N VAL A 103 9.97 -13.35 6.03
CA VAL A 103 9.61 -12.04 6.63
C VAL A 103 8.13 -11.73 6.42
N PHE A 104 7.62 -12.02 5.24
CA PHE A 104 6.25 -11.74 4.82
C PHE A 104 5.41 -13.02 4.80
N ALA A 105 4.12 -12.83 4.77
CA ALA A 105 3.13 -13.89 4.63
C ALA A 105 2.07 -13.49 3.61
N ASP A 106 1.57 -14.47 2.88
CA ASP A 106 0.40 -14.35 2.04
C ASP A 106 -0.81 -14.93 2.78
N VAL A 107 -1.92 -14.25 2.71
CA VAL A 107 -3.17 -14.69 3.31
C VAL A 107 -4.19 -14.99 2.23
N VAL A 108 -4.76 -16.18 2.26
CA VAL A 108 -5.83 -16.61 1.37
C VAL A 108 -7.08 -16.84 2.22
N ILE A 109 -8.13 -16.11 1.92
CA ILE A 109 -9.43 -16.23 2.57
C ILE A 109 -10.38 -16.91 1.58
N ASP A 110 -10.69 -18.16 1.84
CA ASP A 110 -11.64 -18.93 1.07
C ASP A 110 -13.06 -18.57 1.51
N THR A 111 -13.96 -18.42 0.55
CA THR A 111 -15.36 -18.07 0.78
C THR A 111 -16.28 -19.22 0.41
N THR A 112 -17.39 -19.35 1.11
CA THR A 112 -18.52 -20.24 0.74
C THR A 112 -19.38 -19.54 -0.32
N GLY A 113 -20.04 -20.31 -1.17
CA GLY A 113 -21.00 -19.74 -2.14
C GLY A 113 -20.42 -19.40 -3.52
N GLY A 114 -19.21 -19.89 -3.86
CA GLY A 114 -18.65 -19.78 -5.21
C GLY A 114 -18.01 -18.43 -5.54
N SER A 115 -17.88 -17.52 -4.58
CA SER A 115 -17.10 -16.29 -4.76
C SER A 115 -15.61 -16.62 -4.82
N PRO A 116 -14.82 -15.91 -5.65
CA PRO A 116 -13.38 -16.14 -5.72
C PRO A 116 -12.70 -15.85 -4.37
N PRO A 117 -11.64 -16.59 -4.01
CA PRO A 117 -10.93 -16.37 -2.77
C PRO A 117 -10.30 -14.98 -2.73
N ILE A 118 -10.28 -14.35 -1.56
CA ILE A 118 -9.59 -13.09 -1.34
C ILE A 118 -8.13 -13.40 -1.05
N VAL A 119 -7.23 -13.03 -1.94
CA VAL A 119 -5.79 -13.25 -1.78
C VAL A 119 -5.10 -11.91 -1.46
N ILE A 120 -4.30 -11.91 -0.38
CA ILE A 120 -3.55 -10.75 0.09
C ILE A 120 -2.08 -11.14 0.15
N HIS A 121 -1.27 -10.55 -0.72
CA HIS A 121 0.15 -10.84 -0.78
C HIS A 121 0.97 -9.85 0.04
N GLY A 122 2.00 -10.36 0.72
CA GLY A 122 3.06 -9.54 1.29
C GLY A 122 2.67 -8.78 2.56
N LEU A 123 1.84 -9.35 3.41
CA LEU A 123 1.64 -8.86 4.77
C LEU A 123 2.87 -9.19 5.63
N TRP A 124 3.16 -8.35 6.63
CA TRP A 124 4.06 -8.77 7.70
C TRP A 124 3.46 -9.96 8.44
N LYS A 125 4.29 -10.89 8.89
CA LYS A 125 3.81 -12.07 9.63
C LYS A 125 2.89 -11.72 10.80
N LYS A 126 3.25 -10.67 11.57
CA LYS A 126 2.45 -10.16 12.68
C LYS A 126 1.08 -9.67 12.24
N ASP A 127 1.03 -9.00 11.08
CA ASP A 127 -0.22 -8.48 10.53
C ASP A 127 -1.09 -9.60 9.95
N ALA A 128 -0.49 -10.64 9.37
CA ALA A 128 -1.22 -11.82 8.91
C ALA A 128 -1.88 -12.58 10.08
N GLU A 129 -1.16 -12.76 11.18
CA GLU A 129 -1.72 -13.39 12.40
C GLU A 129 -2.78 -12.50 13.05
N ARG A 130 -2.55 -11.18 13.10
CA ARG A 130 -3.54 -10.22 13.57
C ARG A 130 -4.81 -10.26 12.72
N LEU A 131 -4.68 -10.34 11.39
CA LEU A 131 -5.81 -10.46 10.47
C LEU A 131 -6.62 -11.70 10.76
N ARG A 132 -5.96 -12.86 10.93
CA ARG A 132 -6.63 -14.12 11.29
C ARG A 132 -7.39 -14.00 12.61
N HIS A 133 -6.77 -13.40 13.61
CA HIS A 133 -7.40 -13.18 14.92
C HIS A 133 -8.64 -12.28 14.79
N LEU A 134 -8.55 -11.16 14.07
CA LEU A 134 -9.67 -10.23 13.87
C LEU A 134 -10.84 -10.91 13.14
N ILE A 135 -10.55 -11.76 12.15
CA ILE A 135 -11.59 -12.56 11.47
C ILE A 135 -12.28 -13.49 12.44
N GLY A 136 -11.52 -14.19 13.28
CA GLY A 136 -12.07 -15.10 14.31
C GLY A 136 -13.00 -14.35 15.27
N VAL A 137 -12.55 -13.22 15.80
CA VAL A 137 -13.38 -12.38 16.69
C VAL A 137 -14.66 -11.89 16.00
N ALA A 138 -14.57 -11.48 14.74
CA ALA A 138 -15.73 -11.07 13.97
C ALA A 138 -16.73 -12.22 13.78
N GLN A 139 -16.26 -13.44 13.48
CA GLN A 139 -17.11 -14.63 13.36
C GLN A 139 -17.79 -14.98 14.70
N GLU A 140 -17.03 -15.01 15.79
CA GLU A 140 -17.59 -15.28 17.13
C GLU A 140 -18.64 -14.27 17.56
N SER A 141 -18.39 -12.99 17.29
CA SER A 141 -19.32 -11.91 17.62
C SER A 141 -20.65 -12.04 16.88
N ARG A 142 -20.62 -12.58 15.67
CA ARG A 142 -21.84 -12.85 14.88
C ARG A 142 -22.58 -14.08 15.39
N GLN A 143 -21.90 -15.17 15.69
CA GLN A 143 -22.53 -16.37 16.26
C GLN A 143 -23.30 -16.05 17.55
N LYS A 144 -22.76 -15.15 18.39
CA LYS A 144 -23.45 -14.70 19.61
C LYS A 144 -24.65 -13.81 19.36
N ARG A 145 -24.78 -13.21 18.16
CA ARG A 145 -25.92 -12.35 17.79
C ARG A 145 -26.99 -13.08 16.99
N ALA A 146 -26.68 -14.25 16.46
CA ALA A 146 -27.67 -15.10 15.80
C ALA A 146 -28.61 -15.66 16.88
N PRO A 147 -29.95 -15.48 16.72
CA PRO A 147 -30.95 -15.92 17.68
C PRO A 147 -31.03 -17.45 17.81
#